data_29e1d509a13ad0db54cd84af4eb12a48
#
_entry.id   29e1d509a13ad0db54cd84af4eb12a48
#
_cell.length_a   1.000
_cell.length_b   1.000
_cell.length_c   1.000
_cell.angle_alpha   90.00
_cell.angle_beta   90.00
_cell.angle_gamma   90.00
#
_symmetry.space_group_name_H-M   'P 1'
#
loop_
_entity.id
_entity.type
_entity.pdbx_description
1 polymer ?
#
loop_
_entity_poly.entity_id
_entity_poly.type
_entity_poly.pdbx_seq_one_letter_code
_entity_poly.pdbx_strand_id
1 'polypeptide(L)'
;QLAFANTIEACSIGVSLLDATVSGMGRGAGNCYSELLLGFLRNPKFNIVPVLKFIEKHMVPLKASGVVWGCDVQYMLTGQTNQHPRTAIAFTKAERTDYAKYYTEITGDE
;
A
#
# COMPACT_ATOMS: atom_id res chain seq x y z
N GLN A 1 5.46 -1.65 -3.05
CA GLN A 1 6.27 -1.45 -1.82
C GLN A 1 7.18 -0.22 -1.87
N LEU A 2 7.18 0.51 -2.98
CA LEU A 2 8.02 1.70 -3.13
C LEU A 2 7.30 3.02 -2.80
N ALA A 3 6.06 2.98 -2.34
CA ALA A 3 5.25 4.18 -2.13
C ALA A 3 5.92 5.20 -1.21
N PHE A 4 6.47 4.75 -0.08
CA PHE A 4 7.20 5.63 0.83
C PHE A 4 8.46 6.21 0.19
N ALA A 5 9.29 5.38 -0.45
CA ALA A 5 10.52 5.81 -1.11
C ALA A 5 10.23 6.80 -2.25
N ASN A 6 9.20 6.54 -3.06
CA ASN A 6 8.77 7.45 -4.14
C ASN A 6 8.27 8.79 -3.58
N THR A 7 7.56 8.78 -2.46
CA THR A 7 7.09 9.99 -1.78
C THR A 7 8.27 10.85 -1.27
N ILE A 8 9.27 10.21 -0.66
CA ILE A 8 10.47 10.91 -0.19
C ILE A 8 11.27 11.48 -1.35
N GLU A 9 11.41 10.73 -2.44
CA GLU A 9 12.08 11.23 -3.65
C GLU A 9 11.35 12.44 -4.24
N ALA A 10 10.02 12.39 -4.33
CA ALA A 10 9.21 13.52 -4.78
C ALA A 10 9.41 14.75 -3.89
N CYS A 11 9.48 14.56 -2.58
CA CYS A 11 9.78 15.63 -1.62
C CYS A 11 11.16 16.24 -1.87
N SER A 12 12.18 15.41 -2.12
CA SER A 12 13.58 15.85 -2.33
C SER A 12 13.75 16.70 -3.58
N ILE A 13 12.93 16.50 -4.60
CA ILE A 13 12.95 17.28 -5.85
C ILE A 13 11.99 18.48 -5.84
N GLY A 14 11.38 18.81 -4.71
CA GLY A 14 10.66 20.06 -4.50
C GLY A 14 9.14 20.00 -4.73
N VAL A 15 8.52 18.83 -4.68
CA VAL A 15 7.05 18.72 -4.70
C VAL A 15 6.44 19.39 -3.48
N SER A 16 5.41 20.21 -3.69
CA SER A 16 4.81 21.04 -2.64
C SER A 16 3.79 20.30 -1.78
N LEU A 17 3.11 19.28 -2.34
CA LEU A 17 2.07 18.51 -1.68
C LEU A 17 2.37 17.02 -1.82
N LEU A 18 2.19 16.29 -0.73
CA LEU A 18 2.40 14.83 -0.67
C LEU A 18 1.12 14.17 -0.19
N ASP A 19 0.73 13.10 -0.87
CA ASP A 19 -0.38 12.26 -0.44
C ASP A 19 0.11 11.09 0.40
N ALA A 20 -0.65 10.79 1.45
CA ALA A 20 -0.42 9.61 2.29
C ALA A 20 -1.73 9.12 2.88
N THR A 21 -1.75 7.88 3.32
CA THR A 21 -2.92 7.29 3.99
C THR A 21 -2.52 6.66 5.32
N VAL A 22 -3.44 6.63 6.26
CA VAL A 22 -3.19 5.98 7.56
C VAL A 22 -2.99 4.48 7.32
N SER A 23 -1.90 3.95 7.86
CA SER A 23 -1.47 2.54 7.69
C SER A 23 -1.34 2.09 6.23
N GLY A 24 -1.16 3.02 5.30
CA GLY A 24 -1.06 2.73 3.87
C GLY A 24 -2.35 2.20 3.25
N MET A 25 -3.48 2.37 3.93
CA MET A 25 -4.78 1.85 3.49
C MET A 25 -5.17 2.41 2.13
N GLY A 26 -5.73 1.55 1.29
CA GLY A 26 -6.23 1.92 -0.02
C GLY A 26 -6.25 0.73 -0.98
N ARG A 27 -6.75 0.98 -2.17
CA ARG A 27 -6.81 -0.01 -3.24
C ARG A 27 -5.42 -0.25 -3.84
N GLY A 28 -5.12 -1.49 -4.18
CA GLY A 28 -3.91 -1.87 -4.90
C GLY A 28 -2.73 -2.22 -3.98
N ALA A 29 -1.52 -2.02 -4.48
CA ALA A 29 -0.28 -2.50 -3.86
C ALA A 29 0.15 -1.74 -2.59
N GLY A 30 -0.62 -0.76 -2.16
CA GLY A 30 -0.34 0.04 -0.97
C GLY A 30 0.01 1.48 -1.27
N ASN A 31 -0.18 2.32 -0.26
CA ASN A 31 0.09 3.74 -0.29
C ASN A 31 1.18 4.11 0.72
N CYS A 32 1.70 5.32 0.62
CA CYS A 32 2.60 5.87 1.62
C CYS A 32 1.87 5.96 2.97
N TYR A 33 2.50 5.45 4.01
CA TYR A 33 1.95 5.51 5.38
C TYR A 33 2.10 6.91 5.95
N SER A 34 0.98 7.54 6.33
CA SER A 34 0.99 8.86 6.96
C SER A 34 1.86 8.90 8.21
N GLU A 35 1.75 7.91 9.08
CA GLU A 35 2.52 7.80 10.32
C GLU A 35 4.02 7.64 10.06
N LEU A 36 4.40 6.92 9.00
CA LEU A 36 5.79 6.77 8.61
C LEU A 36 6.34 8.09 8.04
N LEU A 37 5.57 8.75 7.19
CA LEU A 37 5.94 10.02 6.56
C LEU A 37 6.12 11.14 7.61
N LEU A 38 5.18 11.25 8.55
CA LEU A 38 5.26 12.23 9.63
C LEU A 38 6.51 12.02 10.51
N GLY A 39 6.81 10.78 10.84
CA GLY A 39 7.99 10.43 11.63
C GLY A 39 9.30 10.71 10.89
N PHE A 40 9.33 10.51 9.59
CA PHE A 40 10.51 10.78 8.75
C PHE A 40 10.76 12.28 8.53
N LEU A 41 9.73 13.03 8.14
CA LEU A 41 9.86 14.45 7.80
C LEU A 41 10.09 15.33 9.02
N ARG A 42 9.58 14.92 10.19
CA ARG A 42 9.73 15.65 11.46
C ARG A 42 9.33 17.13 11.38
N ASN A 43 8.29 17.44 10.60
CA ASN A 43 7.78 18.80 10.50
C ASN A 43 7.10 19.20 11.82
N PRO A 44 7.55 20.27 12.49
CA PRO A 44 7.02 20.68 13.81
C PRO A 44 5.55 21.10 13.79
N LYS A 45 4.98 21.37 12.62
CA LYS A 45 3.53 21.69 12.48
C LYS A 45 2.65 20.46 12.71
N PHE A 46 3.17 19.25 12.61
CA PHE A 46 2.39 18.02 12.68
C PHE A 46 2.77 17.19 13.90
N ASN A 47 1.76 16.69 14.57
CA ASN A 47 1.92 15.81 15.72
C ASN A 47 1.42 14.41 15.35
N ILE A 48 2.27 13.42 15.50
CA ILE A 48 1.97 12.02 15.18
C ILE A 48 0.98 11.38 16.17
N VAL A 49 0.92 11.86 17.41
CA VAL A 49 0.12 11.23 18.47
C VAL A 49 -1.37 11.08 18.12
N PRO A 50 -2.05 12.09 17.53
CA PRO A 50 -3.44 11.90 17.09
C PRO A 50 -3.61 10.79 16.04
N VAL A 51 -2.63 10.63 15.14
CA VAL A 51 -2.65 9.56 14.13
C VAL A 51 -2.50 8.20 14.80
N LEU A 52 -1.60 8.06 15.77
CA LEU A 52 -1.42 6.82 16.53
C LEU A 52 -2.69 6.45 17.31
N LYS A 53 -3.35 7.41 17.94
CA LYS A 53 -4.64 7.21 18.61
C LYS A 53 -5.73 6.75 17.64
N PHE A 54 -5.75 7.32 16.44
CA PHE A 54 -6.67 6.89 15.39
C PHE A 54 -6.40 5.44 14.98
N ILE A 55 -5.13 5.07 14.81
CA ILE A 55 -4.73 3.69 14.47
C ILE A 55 -5.20 2.73 15.55
N GLU A 56 -4.92 3.01 16.81
CA GLU A 56 -5.34 2.19 17.95
C GLU A 56 -6.87 1.98 17.97
N LYS A 57 -7.61 3.05 17.78
CA LYS A 57 -9.07 3.04 17.91
C LYS A 57 -9.77 2.43 16.70
N HIS A 58 -9.27 2.64 15.49
CA HIS A 58 -9.99 2.31 14.25
C HIS A 58 -9.26 1.31 13.37
N MET A 59 -7.95 1.45 13.16
CA MET A 59 -7.22 0.61 12.22
C MET A 59 -6.94 -0.78 12.78
N VAL A 60 -6.59 -0.87 14.05
CA VAL A 60 -6.34 -2.16 14.73
C VAL A 60 -7.60 -3.03 14.73
N PRO A 61 -8.79 -2.54 15.15
CA PRO A 61 -10.01 -3.33 15.05
C PRO A 61 -10.40 -3.69 13.62
N LEU A 62 -10.17 -2.79 12.67
CA LEU A 62 -10.48 -3.03 11.25
C LEU A 62 -9.65 -4.19 10.69
N LYS A 63 -8.35 -4.22 10.96
CA LYS A 63 -7.49 -5.36 10.59
C LYS A 63 -7.91 -6.65 11.28
N ALA A 64 -8.25 -6.60 12.56
CA ALA A 64 -8.72 -7.75 13.32
C ALA A 64 -10.04 -8.32 12.76
N SER A 65 -10.87 -7.50 12.12
CA SER A 65 -12.11 -7.93 11.45
C SER A 65 -11.88 -8.66 10.12
N GLY A 66 -10.64 -8.77 9.65
CA GLY A 66 -10.28 -9.48 8.43
C GLY A 66 -10.15 -8.59 7.19
N VAL A 67 -10.29 -7.27 7.31
CA VAL A 67 -10.05 -6.34 6.20
C VAL A 67 -8.55 -6.30 5.90
N VAL A 68 -8.19 -6.54 4.62
CA VAL A 68 -6.81 -6.55 4.13
C VAL A 68 -6.58 -5.45 3.11
N TRP A 69 -5.37 -4.89 3.16
CA TRP A 69 -4.87 -3.95 2.15
C TRP A 69 -3.34 -3.99 2.09
N GLY A 70 -2.77 -3.37 1.07
CA GLY A 70 -1.32 -3.29 0.90
C GLY A 70 -0.79 -4.30 -0.11
N CYS A 71 0.53 -4.36 -0.20
CA CYS A 71 1.21 -5.22 -1.16
C CYS A 71 1.17 -6.69 -0.72
N ASP A 72 0.85 -7.54 -1.67
CA ASP A 72 0.91 -9.00 -1.52
C ASP A 72 1.42 -9.61 -2.83
N VAL A 73 1.60 -10.91 -2.89
CA VAL A 73 2.23 -11.65 -4.00
C VAL A 73 1.61 -11.30 -5.36
N GLN A 74 0.28 -11.24 -5.45
CA GLN A 74 -0.42 -10.92 -6.69
C GLN A 74 -0.08 -9.52 -7.21
N TYR A 75 0.10 -8.54 -6.34
CA TYR A 75 0.52 -7.18 -6.72
C TYR A 75 1.99 -7.14 -7.12
N MET A 76 2.84 -7.92 -6.45
CA MET A 76 4.24 -8.08 -6.83
C MET A 76 4.35 -8.60 -8.26
N LEU A 77 3.59 -9.64 -8.60
CA LEU A 77 3.59 -10.27 -9.92
C LEU A 77 3.13 -9.30 -11.01
N THR A 78 2.05 -8.55 -10.80
CA THR A 78 1.61 -7.55 -11.78
C THR A 78 2.63 -6.43 -11.97
N GLY A 79 3.32 -6.03 -10.91
CA GLY A 79 4.41 -5.05 -10.98
C GLY A 79 5.60 -5.55 -11.78
N GLN A 80 6.04 -6.79 -11.52
CA GLN A 80 7.16 -7.41 -12.23
C GLN A 80 6.87 -7.64 -13.72
N THR A 81 5.62 -7.92 -14.06
CA THR A 81 5.18 -8.14 -15.46
C THR A 81 4.71 -6.85 -16.15
N ASN A 82 4.87 -5.70 -15.50
CA ASN A 82 4.47 -4.39 -16.01
C ASN A 82 3.00 -4.34 -16.44
N GLN A 83 2.12 -4.93 -15.66
CA GLN A 83 0.69 -4.99 -15.93
C GLN A 83 -0.10 -4.10 -14.97
N HIS A 84 -1.30 -3.70 -15.41
CA HIS A 84 -2.24 -2.99 -14.55
C HIS A 84 -2.70 -3.91 -13.40
N PRO A 85 -2.79 -3.42 -12.15
CA PRO A 85 -3.14 -4.25 -10.97
C PRO A 85 -4.59 -4.76 -10.94
N ARG A 86 -5.38 -4.54 -12.00
CA ARG A 86 -6.79 -4.96 -12.10
C ARG A 86 -6.96 -6.45 -11.85
N THR A 87 -6.10 -7.28 -12.43
CA THR A 87 -6.15 -8.74 -12.26
C THR A 87 -5.77 -9.16 -10.84
N ALA A 88 -4.82 -8.46 -10.22
CA ALA A 88 -4.46 -8.69 -8.82
C ALA A 88 -5.60 -8.34 -7.86
N ILE A 89 -6.33 -7.26 -8.13
CA ILE A 89 -7.51 -6.87 -7.35
C ILE A 89 -8.59 -7.95 -7.48
N ALA A 90 -8.84 -8.46 -8.68
CA ALA A 90 -9.79 -9.54 -8.92
C ALA A 90 -9.36 -10.84 -8.22
N PHE A 91 -8.08 -11.17 -8.27
CA PHE A 91 -7.50 -12.33 -7.56
C PHE A 91 -7.75 -12.24 -6.05
N THR A 92 -7.52 -11.08 -5.46
CA THR A 92 -7.76 -10.83 -4.03
C THR A 92 -9.25 -10.96 -3.68
N LYS A 93 -10.14 -10.37 -4.51
CA LYS A 93 -11.59 -10.46 -4.28
C LYS A 93 -12.12 -11.90 -4.37
N ALA A 94 -11.50 -12.72 -5.18
CA ALA A 94 -11.84 -14.14 -5.32
C ALA A 94 -11.20 -15.02 -4.23
N GLU A 95 -10.46 -14.43 -3.29
CA GLU A 95 -9.77 -15.13 -2.20
C GLU A 95 -8.87 -16.28 -2.70
N ARG A 96 -8.28 -16.09 -3.89
CA ARG A 96 -7.39 -17.08 -4.49
C ARG A 96 -6.02 -17.10 -3.82
N THR A 97 -5.38 -18.27 -3.83
CA THR A 97 -4.02 -18.49 -3.30
C THR A 97 -3.14 -19.26 -4.28
N ASP A 98 -3.63 -19.54 -5.48
CA ASP A 98 -2.96 -20.29 -6.55
C ASP A 98 -2.04 -19.38 -7.38
N TYR A 99 -1.03 -18.81 -6.74
CA TYR A 99 -0.14 -17.80 -7.31
C TYR A 99 0.61 -18.28 -8.56
N ALA A 100 1.04 -19.54 -8.60
CA ALA A 100 1.73 -20.09 -9.77
C ALA A 100 0.82 -20.11 -11.00
N LYS A 101 -0.44 -20.55 -10.82
CA LYS A 101 -1.44 -20.53 -11.88
C LYS A 101 -1.76 -19.11 -12.30
N TYR A 102 -1.94 -18.20 -11.34
CA TYR A 102 -2.15 -16.79 -11.62
C TYR A 102 -1.01 -16.19 -12.46
N TYR A 103 0.25 -16.52 -12.12
CA TYR A 103 1.39 -16.07 -12.89
C TYR A 103 1.33 -16.53 -14.35
N THR A 104 1.03 -17.81 -14.61
CA THR A 104 0.87 -18.32 -15.99
C THR A 104 -0.29 -17.66 -16.72
N GLU A 105 -1.39 -17.38 -16.03
CA GLU A 105 -2.54 -16.68 -16.62
C GLU A 105 -2.19 -15.27 -17.10
N ILE A 106 -1.38 -14.52 -16.33
CA ILE A 106 -1.04 -13.14 -16.67
C ILE A 106 0.15 -13.01 -17.62
N THR A 107 1.02 -14.01 -17.70
CA THR A 107 2.18 -14.01 -18.61
C THR A 107 1.92 -14.77 -19.91
N GLY A 108 0.98 -15.70 -19.92
CA GLY A 108 0.78 -16.64 -21.02
C GLY A 108 1.86 -17.73 -21.09
N ASP A 109 2.73 -17.84 -20.07
CA ASP A 109 3.75 -18.87 -19.98
C ASP A 109 3.17 -20.12 -19.29
N GLU A 110 3.42 -21.27 -19.86
CA GLU A 110 3.06 -22.57 -19.27
C GLU A 110 4.15 -23.11 -18.36
#